data_16d232d91ee480a5b2db701b4defb13c
#
_entry.id   16d232d91ee480a5b2db701b4defb13c
#
_cell.length_a   1.000
_cell.length_b   1.000
_cell.length_c   1.000
_cell.angle_alpha   90.00
_cell.angle_beta   90.00
_cell.angle_gamma   90.00
#
_symmetry.space_group_name_H-M   'P 1'
#
loop_
_entity.id
_entity.type
_entity.pdbx_description
1 polymer ?
#
loop_
_entity_poly.entity_id
_entity_poly.type
_entity_poly.pdbx_seq_one_letter_code
_entity_poly.pdbx_strand_id
1 'polypeptide(L)'
;MRLASYKVAGESSWGALVPGGIYDLKSQMPEYGTLRDAIEWQAFDAISKLIDGNPAPHYLVSDVSFEPVIPNARQILCIGLNYEEHRLETRREKLGYPTVFARFAGSQVGHGEAILLPPESTMLDYEGELAIVIGKTCRRVPE
;
A
#
# COMPACT_ATOMS: atom_id res chain seq x y z
N MET A 1 -4.72 9.45 10.10
CA MET A 1 -3.32 9.35 9.65
C MET A 1 -3.29 8.70 8.27
N ARG A 2 -2.52 9.26 7.33
CA ARG A 2 -2.30 8.70 5.99
C ARG A 2 -0.80 8.57 5.78
N LEU A 3 -0.32 7.35 5.52
CA LEU A 3 1.10 7.05 5.34
C LEU A 3 1.37 6.65 3.88
N ALA A 4 2.58 6.94 3.41
CA ALA A 4 2.99 6.63 2.04
C ALA A 4 4.46 6.23 1.99
N SER A 5 4.78 5.35 1.03
CA SER A 5 6.15 5.12 0.55
C SER A 5 6.35 5.93 -0.73
N TYR A 6 7.51 6.55 -0.88
CA TYR A 6 7.80 7.43 -2.00
C TYR A 6 9.31 7.52 -2.28
N LYS A 7 9.64 8.08 -3.42
CA LYS A 7 11.01 8.50 -3.77
C LYS A 7 11.10 10.01 -3.81
N VAL A 8 12.18 10.54 -3.31
CA VAL A 8 12.59 11.94 -3.45
C VAL A 8 14.06 11.99 -3.84
N ALA A 9 14.39 12.75 -4.89
CA ALA A 9 15.74 12.79 -5.46
C ALA A 9 16.34 11.39 -5.79
N GLY A 10 15.49 10.43 -6.15
CA GLY A 10 15.89 9.05 -6.47
C GLY A 10 16.00 8.10 -5.28
N GLU A 11 15.94 8.59 -4.06
CA GLU A 11 16.05 7.81 -2.83
C GLU A 11 14.69 7.44 -2.26
N SER A 12 14.51 6.17 -1.89
CA SER A 12 13.27 5.70 -1.26
C SER A 12 13.14 6.16 0.17
N SER A 13 11.96 6.68 0.50
CA SER A 13 11.59 7.12 1.84
C SER A 13 10.13 6.73 2.15
N TRP A 14 9.71 7.06 3.37
CA TRP A 14 8.34 6.92 3.79
C TRP A 14 7.95 8.05 4.75
N GLY A 15 6.66 8.36 4.80
CA GLY A 15 6.21 9.47 5.63
C GLY A 15 4.70 9.57 5.73
N ALA A 16 4.25 10.66 6.35
CA ALA A 16 2.84 10.98 6.53
C ALA A 16 2.43 12.13 5.61
N LEU A 17 1.23 12.01 5.01
CA LEU A 17 0.59 13.14 4.34
C LEU A 17 0.04 14.07 5.41
N VAL A 18 0.51 15.31 5.37
CA VAL A 18 0.07 16.43 6.24
C VAL A 18 -0.47 17.56 5.37
N PRO A 19 -1.11 18.58 5.93
CA PRO A 19 -1.51 19.75 5.15
C PRO A 19 -0.31 20.36 4.42
N GLY A 20 -0.43 20.50 3.10
CA GLY A 20 0.59 21.09 2.25
C GLY A 20 1.64 20.14 1.70
N GLY A 21 1.71 18.86 2.13
CA GLY A 21 2.71 17.94 1.59
C GLY A 21 2.96 16.68 2.40
N ILE A 22 4.21 16.28 2.47
CA ILE A 22 4.67 15.05 3.12
C ILE A 22 5.64 15.40 4.25
N TYR A 23 5.35 14.90 5.44
CA TYR A 23 6.26 14.89 6.57
C TYR A 23 7.08 13.61 6.53
N ASP A 24 8.39 13.72 6.30
CA ASP A 24 9.31 12.58 6.17
C ASP A 24 9.55 11.93 7.52
N LEU A 25 8.95 10.78 7.71
CA LEU A 25 9.08 10.02 8.95
C LEU A 25 10.35 9.19 9.00
N LYS A 26 10.91 8.79 7.86
CA LYS A 26 12.18 8.05 7.83
C LYS A 26 13.32 8.87 8.44
N SER A 27 13.36 10.17 8.20
CA SER A 27 14.37 11.06 8.80
C SER A 27 14.16 11.27 10.30
N GLN A 28 12.93 11.19 10.79
CA GLN A 28 12.57 11.38 12.19
C GLN A 28 12.64 10.10 13.02
N MET A 29 12.56 8.94 12.36
CA MET A 29 12.52 7.61 12.96
C MET A 29 13.47 6.68 12.17
N PRO A 30 14.77 6.95 12.17
CA PRO A 30 15.74 6.25 11.31
C PRO A 30 15.87 4.75 11.62
N GLU A 31 15.40 4.31 12.78
CA GLU A 31 15.30 2.89 13.16
C GLU A 31 14.32 2.09 12.28
N TYR A 32 13.37 2.77 11.62
CA TYR A 32 12.43 2.16 10.67
C TYR A 32 12.83 2.52 9.24
N GLY A 33 13.59 1.67 8.58
CA GLY A 33 14.09 1.91 7.23
C GLY A 33 12.99 2.01 6.17
N THR A 34 11.83 1.38 6.42
CA THR A 34 10.66 1.33 5.53
C THR A 34 9.35 1.51 6.30
N LEU A 35 8.29 1.89 5.60
CA LEU A 35 6.93 1.92 6.17
C LEU A 35 6.52 0.53 6.70
N ARG A 36 6.94 -0.56 6.02
CA ARG A 36 6.68 -1.91 6.50
C ARG A 36 7.29 -2.15 7.88
N ASP A 37 8.53 -1.70 8.11
CA ASP A 37 9.19 -1.87 9.40
C ASP A 37 8.43 -1.13 10.50
N ALA A 38 8.02 0.10 10.25
CA ALA A 38 7.22 0.88 11.19
C ALA A 38 5.87 0.20 11.54
N ILE A 39 5.23 -0.45 10.56
CA ILE A 39 4.01 -1.23 10.77
C ILE A 39 4.31 -2.49 11.57
N GLU A 40 5.35 -3.25 11.22
CA GLU A 40 5.75 -4.49 11.88
C GLU A 40 6.03 -4.26 13.38
N TRP A 41 6.67 -3.14 13.70
CA TRP A 41 6.98 -2.73 15.07
C TRP A 41 5.86 -1.91 15.75
N GLN A 42 4.70 -1.78 15.11
CA GLN A 42 3.52 -1.08 15.67
C GLN A 42 3.81 0.35 16.11
N ALA A 43 4.62 1.10 15.34
CA ALA A 43 5.09 2.45 15.67
C ALA A 43 4.00 3.55 15.58
N PHE A 44 2.73 3.19 15.48
CA PHE A 44 1.62 4.12 15.20
C PHE A 44 1.46 5.23 16.23
N ASP A 45 1.65 4.93 17.52
CA ASP A 45 1.55 5.94 18.58
C ASP A 45 2.69 6.97 18.49
N ALA A 46 3.91 6.51 18.18
CA ALA A 46 5.04 7.39 17.99
C ALA A 46 4.85 8.27 16.74
N ILE A 47 4.39 7.68 15.63
CA ILE A 47 4.05 8.41 14.41
C ILE A 47 2.96 9.45 14.69
N SER A 48 1.89 9.08 15.40
CA SER A 48 0.81 10.01 15.73
C SER A 48 1.31 11.22 16.51
N LYS A 49 2.20 11.02 17.48
CA LYS A 49 2.80 12.11 18.26
C LYS A 49 3.64 13.08 17.40
N LEU A 50 4.35 12.55 16.39
CA LEU A 50 5.16 13.38 15.48
C LEU A 50 4.32 14.22 14.52
N ILE A 51 3.15 13.72 14.11
CA ILE A 51 2.27 14.41 13.15
C ILE A 51 1.11 15.15 13.85
N ASP A 52 0.98 15.00 15.17
CA ASP A 52 0.03 15.77 15.97
C ASP A 52 0.37 17.25 15.89
N GLY A 53 -0.64 18.11 15.75
CA GLY A 53 -0.42 19.53 15.55
C GLY A 53 -0.06 19.96 14.13
N ASN A 54 -0.14 19.05 13.15
CA ASN A 54 0.11 19.34 11.72
C ASN A 54 1.47 19.99 11.48
N PRO A 55 2.59 19.29 11.64
CA PRO A 55 3.92 19.83 11.39
C PRO A 55 4.06 20.30 9.94
N ALA A 56 4.96 21.25 9.70
CA ALA A 56 5.27 21.68 8.34
C ALA A 56 5.81 20.50 7.50
N PRO A 57 5.37 20.34 6.25
CA PRO A 57 5.87 19.29 5.39
C PRO A 57 7.36 19.49 5.06
N HIS A 58 8.07 18.39 4.89
CA HIS A 58 9.45 18.40 4.37
C HIS A 58 9.48 18.49 2.84
N TYR A 59 8.47 17.93 2.17
CA TYR A 59 8.37 17.89 0.71
C TYR A 59 6.95 18.25 0.26
N LEU A 60 6.83 18.91 -0.89
CA LEU A 60 5.56 19.01 -1.59
C LEU A 60 5.20 17.65 -2.20
N VAL A 61 3.91 17.39 -2.40
CA VAL A 61 3.48 16.17 -3.10
C VAL A 61 4.02 16.11 -4.53
N SER A 62 4.22 17.25 -5.18
CA SER A 62 4.83 17.35 -6.52
C SER A 62 6.30 16.98 -6.59
N ASP A 63 7.01 16.99 -5.48
CA ASP A 63 8.46 16.79 -5.43
C ASP A 63 8.82 15.30 -5.23
N VAL A 64 7.81 14.45 -5.08
CA VAL A 64 8.00 13.03 -4.83
C VAL A 64 7.32 12.17 -5.89
N SER A 65 7.84 10.97 -6.10
CA SER A 65 7.18 9.91 -6.85
C SER A 65 6.69 8.85 -5.87
N PHE A 66 5.39 8.56 -5.86
CA PHE A 66 4.86 7.54 -4.97
C PHE A 66 5.32 6.16 -5.38
N GLU A 67 5.72 5.36 -4.42
CA GLU A 67 5.94 3.92 -4.57
C GLU A 67 4.65 3.17 -4.18
N PRO A 68 4.55 1.86 -4.47
CA PRO A 68 3.55 1.02 -3.81
C PRO A 68 3.57 1.25 -2.30
N VAL A 69 2.41 1.20 -1.64
CA VAL A 69 2.33 1.50 -0.20
C VAL A 69 3.32 0.65 0.61
N ILE A 70 3.48 -0.64 0.24
CA ILE A 70 4.47 -1.54 0.80
C ILE A 70 5.30 -2.12 -0.36
N PRO A 71 6.37 -1.45 -0.82
CA PRO A 71 7.15 -1.90 -1.98
C PRO A 71 7.83 -3.26 -1.77
N ASN A 72 8.16 -3.56 -0.52
CA ASN A 72 8.86 -4.76 -0.07
C ASN A 72 7.93 -5.78 0.63
N ALA A 73 6.67 -5.88 0.17
CA ALA A 73 5.71 -6.85 0.70
C ALA A 73 6.26 -8.28 0.55
N ARG A 74 6.21 -9.06 1.65
CA ARG A 74 6.63 -10.48 1.62
C ARG A 74 5.60 -11.35 0.92
N GLN A 75 4.33 -11.03 1.09
CA GLN A 75 3.19 -11.75 0.51
C GLN A 75 2.11 -10.75 0.12
N ILE A 76 1.52 -10.97 -1.04
CA ILE A 76 0.32 -10.28 -1.50
C ILE A 76 -0.68 -11.36 -1.85
N LEU A 77 -1.79 -11.40 -1.13
CA LEU A 77 -2.87 -12.36 -1.34
C LEU A 77 -4.09 -11.61 -1.83
N CYS A 78 -4.67 -12.07 -2.90
CA CYS A 78 -5.89 -11.53 -3.47
C CYS A 78 -7.04 -12.49 -3.22
N ILE A 79 -8.23 -11.96 -2.99
CA ILE A 79 -9.46 -12.72 -2.81
C ILE A 79 -10.31 -12.53 -4.07
N GLY A 80 -10.31 -13.53 -4.93
CA GLY A 80 -11.05 -13.48 -6.20
C GLY A 80 -12.56 -13.49 -5.98
N LEU A 81 -13.28 -12.72 -6.80
CA LEU A 81 -14.75 -12.63 -6.81
C LEU A 81 -15.35 -12.25 -5.44
N ASN A 82 -14.65 -11.42 -4.69
CA ASN A 82 -15.04 -11.04 -3.33
C ASN A 82 -16.14 -9.96 -3.28
N TYR A 83 -16.47 -9.34 -4.42
CA TYR A 83 -17.54 -8.37 -4.58
C TYR A 83 -18.71 -8.99 -5.30
N GLU A 84 -19.90 -8.93 -4.70
CA GLU A 84 -21.09 -9.63 -5.21
C GLU A 84 -21.49 -9.14 -6.61
N GLU A 85 -21.39 -7.84 -6.88
CA GLU A 85 -21.71 -7.26 -8.18
C GLU A 85 -20.79 -7.81 -9.26
N HIS A 86 -19.48 -7.85 -9.00
CA HIS A 86 -18.49 -8.43 -9.91
C HIS A 86 -18.75 -9.94 -10.17
N ARG A 87 -19.10 -10.69 -9.14
CA ARG A 87 -19.48 -12.09 -9.27
C ARG A 87 -20.68 -12.29 -10.20
N LEU A 88 -21.71 -11.45 -10.04
CA LEU A 88 -22.92 -11.50 -10.88
C LEU A 88 -22.63 -11.11 -12.33
N GLU A 89 -21.81 -10.09 -12.56
CA GLU A 89 -21.36 -9.64 -13.88
C GLU A 89 -20.65 -10.75 -14.64
N THR A 90 -19.75 -11.46 -13.96
CA THR A 90 -19.01 -12.59 -14.53
C THR A 90 -19.79 -13.89 -14.58
N ARG A 91 -21.04 -13.92 -14.07
CA ARG A 91 -21.92 -15.10 -14.01
C ARG A 91 -21.28 -16.28 -13.30
N ARG A 92 -20.44 -16.04 -12.30
CA ARG A 92 -19.80 -17.09 -11.51
C ARG A 92 -20.68 -17.53 -10.35
N GLU A 93 -20.68 -18.83 -10.07
CA GLU A 93 -21.34 -19.37 -8.90
C GLU A 93 -20.70 -18.90 -7.60
N LYS A 94 -21.50 -18.74 -6.54
CA LYS A 94 -21.00 -18.44 -5.21
C LYS A 94 -20.36 -19.69 -4.61
N LEU A 95 -19.06 -19.64 -4.40
CA LEU A 95 -18.34 -20.74 -3.75
C LEU A 95 -18.51 -20.66 -2.23
N GLY A 96 -18.45 -21.80 -1.55
CA GLY A 96 -18.51 -21.89 -0.10
C GLY A 96 -17.22 -21.40 0.61
N TYR A 97 -16.15 -21.19 -0.16
CA TYR A 97 -14.85 -20.73 0.33
C TYR A 97 -14.30 -19.61 -0.55
N PRO A 98 -13.52 -18.69 0.00
CA PRO A 98 -12.87 -17.65 -0.78
C PRO A 98 -11.84 -18.26 -1.77
N THR A 99 -11.83 -17.74 -2.98
CA THR A 99 -10.76 -18.03 -3.94
C THR A 99 -9.56 -17.16 -3.60
N VAL A 100 -8.44 -17.77 -3.25
CA VAL A 100 -7.22 -17.05 -2.86
C VAL A 100 -6.13 -17.28 -3.89
N PHE A 101 -5.48 -16.22 -4.36
CA PHE A 101 -4.32 -16.31 -5.22
C PHE A 101 -3.23 -15.31 -4.80
N ALA A 102 -2.00 -15.58 -5.19
CA ALA A 102 -0.86 -14.76 -4.80
C ALA A 102 -0.40 -13.84 -5.94
N ARG A 103 0.10 -12.66 -5.58
CA ARG A 103 0.84 -11.77 -6.45
C ARG A 103 2.23 -11.51 -5.89
N PHE A 104 3.15 -11.12 -6.76
CA PHE A 104 4.52 -10.75 -6.37
C PHE A 104 4.64 -9.24 -6.15
N ALA A 105 5.56 -8.84 -5.26
CA ALA A 105 5.82 -7.42 -5.01
C ALA A 105 6.18 -6.65 -6.28
N GLY A 106 6.92 -7.28 -7.21
CA GLY A 106 7.28 -6.68 -8.50
C GLY A 106 6.11 -6.44 -9.48
N SER A 107 4.89 -6.91 -9.15
CA SER A 107 3.68 -6.62 -9.94
C SER A 107 2.92 -5.38 -9.47
N GLN A 108 3.51 -4.56 -8.59
CA GLN A 108 2.93 -3.33 -8.09
C GLN A 108 3.53 -2.12 -8.79
N VAL A 109 2.75 -1.06 -8.90
CA VAL A 109 3.20 0.28 -9.32
C VAL A 109 2.73 1.32 -8.31
N GLY A 110 3.42 2.45 -8.21
CA GLY A 110 3.05 3.56 -7.35
C GLY A 110 1.85 4.36 -7.88
N HIS A 111 1.28 5.18 -7.03
CA HIS A 111 0.22 6.11 -7.43
C HIS A 111 0.73 7.07 -8.52
N GLY A 112 -0.03 7.16 -9.62
CA GLY A 112 0.34 8.00 -10.76
C GLY A 112 1.31 7.38 -11.75
N GLU A 113 1.87 6.20 -11.46
CA GLU A 113 2.72 5.45 -12.39
C GLU A 113 1.89 4.73 -13.45
N ALA A 114 2.46 4.59 -14.63
CA ALA A 114 1.81 3.90 -15.74
C ALA A 114 1.82 2.37 -15.54
N ILE A 115 0.68 1.73 -15.76
CA ILE A 115 0.62 0.28 -15.93
C ILE A 115 1.02 -0.05 -17.36
N LEU A 116 2.02 -0.92 -17.50
CA LEU A 116 2.51 -1.33 -18.82
C LEU A 116 1.59 -2.38 -19.43
N LEU A 117 0.99 -2.06 -20.57
CA LEU A 117 0.27 -3.04 -21.37
C LEU A 117 1.27 -3.98 -22.05
N PRO A 118 1.26 -5.29 -21.78
CA PRO A 118 2.16 -6.22 -22.44
C PRO A 118 1.75 -6.40 -23.91
N PRO A 119 2.71 -6.58 -24.84
CA PRO A 119 2.41 -6.76 -26.26
C PRO A 119 1.64 -8.05 -26.57
N GLU A 120 1.67 -9.00 -25.65
CA GLU A 120 1.02 -10.31 -25.77
C GLU A 120 -0.50 -10.27 -25.50
N SER A 121 -1.02 -9.17 -24.96
CA SER A 121 -2.45 -9.06 -24.61
C SER A 121 -2.99 -7.67 -24.91
N THR A 122 -4.17 -7.63 -25.49
CA THR A 122 -4.98 -6.41 -25.69
C THR A 122 -6.13 -6.31 -24.67
N MET A 123 -6.20 -7.26 -23.74
CA MET A 123 -7.31 -7.39 -22.77
C MET A 123 -6.87 -6.92 -21.38
N LEU A 124 -6.32 -5.70 -21.29
CA LEU A 124 -6.07 -5.08 -20.00
C LEU A 124 -7.40 -4.56 -19.43
N ASP A 125 -7.68 -4.93 -18.21
CA ASP A 125 -8.82 -4.46 -17.46
C ASP A 125 -8.38 -4.00 -16.06
N TYR A 126 -9.26 -3.32 -15.33
CA TYR A 126 -8.99 -2.85 -13.98
C TYR A 126 -10.15 -3.18 -13.05
N GLU A 127 -9.82 -3.38 -11.79
CA GLU A 127 -10.78 -3.62 -10.71
C GLU A 127 -10.44 -2.72 -9.53
N GLY A 128 -11.46 -2.11 -8.93
CA GLY A 128 -11.31 -1.29 -7.72
C GLY A 128 -11.55 -2.15 -6.49
N GLU A 129 -10.51 -2.39 -5.69
CA GLU A 129 -10.59 -3.23 -4.50
C GLU A 129 -10.02 -2.56 -3.25
N LEU A 130 -10.54 -2.96 -2.08
CA LEU A 130 -9.98 -2.59 -0.80
C LEU A 130 -8.77 -3.48 -0.47
N ALA A 131 -7.62 -2.85 -0.25
CA ALA A 131 -6.43 -3.53 0.23
C ALA A 131 -6.24 -3.35 1.74
N ILE A 132 -5.87 -4.42 2.43
CA ILE A 132 -5.58 -4.43 3.87
C ILE A 132 -4.13 -4.84 4.08
N VAL A 133 -3.40 -4.06 4.90
CA VAL A 133 -2.05 -4.42 5.32
C VAL A 133 -2.10 -5.10 6.67
N ILE A 134 -1.68 -6.38 6.73
CA ILE A 134 -1.61 -7.14 7.97
C ILE A 134 -0.41 -6.67 8.78
N GLY A 135 -0.67 -6.03 9.92
CA GLY A 135 0.34 -5.37 10.76
C GLY A 135 1.03 -6.27 11.78
N LYS A 136 0.57 -7.49 11.97
CA LYS A 136 1.18 -8.47 12.90
C LYS A 136 1.19 -9.86 12.28
N THR A 137 2.24 -10.62 12.52
CA THR A 137 2.26 -12.03 12.17
C THR A 137 1.09 -12.74 12.82
N CYS A 138 0.26 -13.40 12.03
CA CYS A 138 -0.93 -14.10 12.50
C CYS A 138 -1.07 -15.49 11.86
N ARG A 139 -1.68 -16.40 12.57
CA ARG A 139 -2.04 -17.75 12.10
C ARG A 139 -3.26 -18.25 12.88
N ARG A 140 -4.27 -18.73 12.14
CA ARG A 140 -5.50 -19.29 12.75
C ARG A 140 -6.15 -18.30 13.73
N VAL A 141 -6.24 -17.04 13.32
CA VAL A 141 -6.87 -15.99 14.12
C VAL A 141 -8.37 -16.29 14.20
N PRO A 142 -8.98 -16.26 15.38
CA PRO A 142 -10.44 -16.39 15.51
C PRO A 142 -11.15 -15.17 14.93
N GLU A 143 -12.43 -15.34 14.63
CA GLU A 143 -13.33 -14.26 14.19
C GLU A 143 -13.54 -13.21 15.28
#